data_7d90ec38d4c56e6196fcc83962d2f7f2
#
_entry.id   7d90ec38d4c56e6196fcc83962d2f7f2
#
_cell.length_a   1.000
_cell.length_b   1.000
_cell.length_c   1.000
_cell.angle_alpha   90.00
_cell.angle_beta   90.00
_cell.angle_gamma   90.00
#
_symmetry.space_group_name_H-M   'P 1'
#
loop_
_entity.id
_entity.type
_entity.pdbx_description
1 polymer ?
#
loop_
_entity_poly.entity_id
_entity_poly.type
_entity_poly.pdbx_seq_one_letter_code
_entity_poly.pdbx_strand_id
1 'polypeptide(L)'
;SCKNIEKFLEFNINNIEIGKAVYDHYLRFSGMGTTNKFENQFYFLLSKSLLINHQLKKCFKKHNIIAAVQSERQFVPGAIIFQHTLVNGVNVYSKIGVSNEFSIRRYDNIKERYIPADRYSIKLYDFINNNIKKRAVNIGGEIIKKRFDNIPGYETLKNLYTLPIFTKGKNYNKTEKKNIT
;
A
#
# COMPACT_ATOMS: atom_id res chain seq x y z
N SER A 1 -16.34 2.40 -22.13
CA SER A 1 -15.23 1.53 -21.74
C SER A 1 -14.00 2.38 -21.48
N CYS A 2 -13.47 2.32 -20.27
CA CYS A 2 -12.27 3.07 -19.90
C CYS A 2 -11.06 2.38 -20.56
N LYS A 3 -10.62 2.88 -21.73
CA LYS A 3 -9.45 2.35 -22.45
C LYS A 3 -8.13 3.00 -22.01
N ASN A 4 -8.21 4.01 -21.15
CA ASN A 4 -7.07 4.78 -20.68
C ASN A 4 -6.91 4.59 -19.18
N ILE A 5 -5.74 4.17 -18.74
CA ILE A 5 -5.38 3.97 -17.34
C ILE A 5 -5.50 5.27 -16.54
N GLU A 6 -5.07 6.41 -17.09
CA GLU A 6 -5.14 7.69 -16.42
C GLU A 6 -6.59 8.04 -16.02
N LYS A 7 -7.52 7.90 -16.98
CA LYS A 7 -8.95 8.08 -16.71
C LYS A 7 -9.50 7.05 -15.70
N PHE A 8 -8.94 5.84 -15.71
CA PHE A 8 -9.34 4.84 -14.73
C PHE A 8 -8.84 5.18 -13.32
N LEU A 9 -7.65 5.71 -13.17
CA LEU A 9 -7.12 6.14 -11.88
C LEU A 9 -7.93 7.28 -11.26
N GLU A 10 -8.58 8.11 -12.08
CA GLU A 10 -9.49 9.17 -11.65
C GLU A 10 -10.89 8.66 -11.28
N PHE A 11 -11.19 7.38 -11.56
CA PHE A 11 -12.50 6.81 -11.29
C PHE A 11 -12.80 6.76 -9.80
N ASN A 12 -13.79 7.52 -9.40
CA ASN A 12 -14.26 7.58 -8.02
C ASN A 12 -15.79 7.50 -7.94
N ILE A 13 -16.30 7.12 -6.78
CA ILE A 13 -17.73 7.09 -6.47
C ILE A 13 -17.93 7.68 -5.09
N ASN A 14 -18.64 8.82 -5.01
CA ASN A 14 -18.90 9.51 -3.75
C ASN A 14 -17.60 9.78 -2.95
N ASN A 15 -16.58 10.31 -3.60
CA ASN A 15 -15.25 10.60 -3.03
C ASN A 15 -14.45 9.35 -2.58
N ILE A 16 -14.85 8.15 -3.02
CA ILE A 16 -14.07 6.93 -2.85
C ILE A 16 -13.23 6.68 -4.11
N GLU A 17 -11.93 6.69 -3.99
CA GLU A 17 -10.98 6.49 -5.10
C GLU A 17 -10.91 5.00 -5.52
N ILE A 18 -11.98 4.51 -6.17
CA ILE A 18 -12.10 3.11 -6.58
C ILE A 18 -10.99 2.73 -7.56
N GLY A 19 -10.74 3.61 -8.56
CA GLY A 19 -9.74 3.35 -9.60
C GLY A 19 -8.34 3.10 -9.04
N LYS A 20 -7.88 3.98 -8.17
CA LYS A 20 -6.56 3.84 -7.52
C LYS A 20 -6.48 2.59 -6.64
N ALA A 21 -7.51 2.31 -5.84
CA ALA A 21 -7.51 1.15 -4.96
C ALA A 21 -7.46 -0.18 -5.72
N VAL A 22 -8.20 -0.27 -6.83
CA VAL A 22 -8.20 -1.45 -7.72
C VAL A 22 -6.86 -1.59 -8.41
N TYR A 23 -6.31 -0.52 -8.95
CA TYR A 23 -5.03 -0.53 -9.67
C TYR A 23 -3.88 -0.94 -8.75
N ASP A 24 -3.76 -0.32 -7.57
CA ASP A 24 -2.73 -0.64 -6.58
C ASP A 24 -2.80 -2.12 -6.17
N HIS A 25 -4.02 -2.64 -5.90
CA HIS A 25 -4.22 -4.04 -5.58
C HIS A 25 -3.79 -4.95 -6.73
N TYR A 26 -4.22 -4.62 -7.96
CA TYR A 26 -3.90 -5.43 -9.14
C TYR A 26 -2.40 -5.51 -9.36
N LEU A 27 -1.68 -4.38 -9.34
CA LEU A 27 -0.23 -4.36 -9.49
C LEU A 27 0.48 -5.16 -8.40
N ARG A 28 0.05 -5.00 -7.15
CA ARG A 28 0.67 -5.68 -6.00
C ARG A 28 0.59 -7.19 -6.11
N PHE A 29 -0.57 -7.71 -6.48
CA PHE A 29 -0.80 -9.16 -6.49
C PHE A 29 -0.50 -9.84 -7.82
N SER A 30 -0.41 -9.09 -8.92
CA SER A 30 0.13 -9.60 -10.19
C SER A 30 1.65 -9.55 -10.28
N GLY A 31 2.32 -8.88 -9.33
CA GLY A 31 3.78 -8.69 -9.34
C GLY A 31 4.28 -7.73 -10.42
N MET A 32 3.38 -6.94 -11.01
CA MET A 32 3.72 -5.97 -12.04
C MET A 32 4.07 -4.62 -11.43
N GLY A 33 5.07 -3.93 -12.01
CA GLY A 33 5.39 -2.56 -11.64
C GLY A 33 4.39 -1.55 -12.19
N THR A 34 3.90 -1.80 -13.40
CA THR A 34 2.87 -1.03 -14.08
C THR A 34 2.16 -1.88 -15.13
N THR A 35 0.97 -1.48 -15.54
CA THR A 35 0.26 -2.09 -16.67
C THR A 35 -0.57 -1.06 -17.40
N ASN A 36 -0.69 -1.23 -18.70
CA ASN A 36 -1.61 -0.48 -19.57
C ASN A 36 -2.73 -1.37 -20.13
N LYS A 37 -2.80 -2.62 -19.69
CA LYS A 37 -3.80 -3.59 -20.12
C LYS A 37 -4.71 -3.98 -18.97
N PHE A 38 -5.98 -4.10 -19.29
CA PHE A 38 -6.99 -4.57 -18.36
C PHE A 38 -7.35 -6.02 -18.70
N GLU A 39 -6.93 -6.95 -17.88
CA GLU A 39 -7.23 -8.37 -17.99
C GLU A 39 -8.51 -8.73 -17.22
N ASN A 40 -9.01 -9.95 -17.41
CA ASN A 40 -10.22 -10.43 -16.74
C ASN A 40 -10.13 -10.33 -15.22
N GLN A 41 -8.96 -10.60 -14.65
CA GLN A 41 -8.73 -10.49 -13.21
C GLN A 41 -8.90 -9.03 -12.71
N PHE A 42 -8.51 -8.06 -13.52
CA PHE A 42 -8.71 -6.65 -13.20
C PHE A 42 -10.20 -6.29 -13.14
N TYR A 43 -10.99 -6.73 -14.13
CA TYR A 43 -12.44 -6.49 -14.15
C TYR A 43 -13.15 -7.20 -13.00
N PHE A 44 -12.72 -8.41 -12.65
CA PHE A 44 -13.23 -9.11 -11.49
C PHE A 44 -12.98 -8.32 -10.19
N LEU A 45 -11.75 -7.80 -10.02
CA LEU A 45 -11.40 -6.98 -8.86
C LEU A 45 -12.20 -5.69 -8.82
N LEU A 46 -12.41 -5.04 -9.96
CA LEU A 46 -13.26 -3.85 -10.07
C LEU A 46 -14.69 -4.16 -9.64
N SER A 47 -15.28 -5.20 -10.17
CA SER A 47 -16.65 -5.63 -9.82
C SER A 47 -16.78 -5.91 -8.32
N LYS A 48 -15.81 -6.61 -7.74
CA LYS A 48 -15.73 -6.86 -6.30
C LYS A 48 -15.66 -5.56 -5.50
N SER A 49 -14.86 -4.60 -5.95
CA SER A 49 -14.70 -3.31 -5.29
C SER A 49 -15.99 -2.48 -5.32
N LEU A 50 -16.71 -2.50 -6.44
CA LEU A 50 -18.01 -1.84 -6.57
C LEU A 50 -19.07 -2.46 -5.65
N LEU A 51 -19.08 -3.79 -5.55
CA LEU A 51 -19.97 -4.52 -4.65
C LEU A 51 -19.68 -4.15 -3.18
N ILE A 52 -18.41 -4.16 -2.78
CA ILE A 52 -18.00 -3.78 -1.42
C ILE A 52 -18.44 -2.35 -1.12
N ASN A 53 -18.19 -1.41 -2.02
CA ASN A 53 -18.62 -0.01 -1.86
C ASN A 53 -20.14 0.11 -1.68
N HIS A 54 -20.90 -0.64 -2.47
CA HIS A 54 -22.35 -0.66 -2.36
C HIS A 54 -22.84 -1.23 -1.01
N GLN A 55 -22.24 -2.32 -0.54
CA GLN A 55 -22.57 -2.93 0.76
C GLN A 55 -22.20 -2.01 1.93
N LEU A 56 -21.03 -1.35 1.87
CA LEU A 56 -20.64 -0.38 2.88
C LEU A 56 -21.63 0.78 2.95
N LYS A 57 -22.07 1.31 1.81
CA LYS A 57 -23.10 2.35 1.78
C LYS A 57 -24.39 1.93 2.51
N LYS A 58 -24.83 0.68 2.34
CA LYS A 58 -25.97 0.12 3.06
C LYS A 58 -25.67 -0.01 4.57
N CYS A 59 -24.48 -0.51 4.91
CA CYS A 59 -24.04 -0.70 6.29
C CYS A 59 -24.05 0.62 7.07
N PHE A 60 -23.43 1.67 6.51
CA PHE A 60 -23.38 2.99 7.13
C PHE A 60 -24.76 3.68 7.23
N LYS A 61 -25.70 3.35 6.34
CA LYS A 61 -27.07 3.82 6.46
C LYS A 61 -27.87 3.12 7.56
N LYS A 62 -27.58 1.84 7.76
CA LYS A 62 -28.33 0.98 8.69
C LYS A 62 -27.81 1.04 10.13
N HIS A 63 -26.52 1.28 10.30
CA HIS A 63 -25.85 1.19 11.60
C HIS A 63 -25.18 2.53 11.95
N ASN A 64 -25.23 2.88 13.23
CA ASN A 64 -24.45 3.97 13.77
C ASN A 64 -23.02 3.50 14.05
N ILE A 65 -22.14 3.68 13.07
CA ILE A 65 -20.73 3.27 13.16
C ILE A 65 -19.93 4.42 13.75
N ILE A 66 -19.32 4.21 14.91
CA ILE A 66 -18.57 5.24 15.64
C ILE A 66 -17.06 5.17 15.39
N ALA A 67 -16.55 4.01 14.98
CA ALA A 67 -15.13 3.81 14.67
C ALA A 67 -14.94 2.58 13.78
N ALA A 68 -13.84 2.56 13.01
CA ALA A 68 -13.38 1.37 12.31
C ALA A 68 -11.93 1.08 12.68
N VAL A 69 -11.64 -0.18 12.97
CA VAL A 69 -10.28 -0.68 13.22
C VAL A 69 -9.92 -1.68 12.13
N GLN A 70 -8.79 -1.46 11.45
CA GLN A 70 -8.36 -2.31 10.34
C GLN A 70 -6.84 -2.42 10.26
N SER A 71 -6.35 -3.51 9.69
CA SER A 71 -4.92 -3.72 9.45
C SER A 71 -4.48 -3.26 8.06
N GLU A 72 -5.37 -3.34 7.08
CA GLU A 72 -5.09 -3.01 5.68
C GLU A 72 -5.86 -1.75 5.24
N ARG A 73 -5.17 -0.82 4.60
CA ARG A 73 -5.76 0.43 4.10
C ARG A 73 -5.36 0.79 2.67
N GLN A 74 -4.47 0.03 2.06
CA GLN A 74 -3.94 0.32 0.72
C GLN A 74 -4.62 -0.48 -0.37
N PHE A 75 -4.92 -1.76 -0.09
CA PHE A 75 -5.46 -2.69 -1.06
C PHE A 75 -6.93 -3.03 -0.79
N VAL A 76 -7.62 -3.49 -1.81
CA VAL A 76 -9.01 -3.95 -1.69
C VAL A 76 -9.08 -5.22 -0.82
N PRO A 77 -9.99 -5.35 0.13
CA PRO A 77 -11.12 -4.46 0.46
C PRO A 77 -10.76 -3.29 1.38
N GLY A 78 -9.65 -3.35 2.09
CA GLY A 78 -9.26 -2.41 3.13
C GLY A 78 -9.25 -0.95 2.66
N ALA A 79 -8.75 -0.68 1.45
CA ALA A 79 -8.73 0.66 0.87
C ALA A 79 -10.13 1.26 0.71
N ILE A 80 -11.13 0.45 0.33
CA ILE A 80 -12.50 0.91 0.17
C ILE A 80 -13.16 1.17 1.52
N ILE A 81 -12.93 0.26 2.49
CA ILE A 81 -13.42 0.42 3.86
C ILE A 81 -12.84 1.67 4.50
N PHE A 82 -11.53 1.87 4.38
CA PHE A 82 -10.81 3.03 4.91
C PHE A 82 -11.42 4.35 4.42
N GLN A 83 -11.54 4.50 3.11
CA GLN A 83 -12.04 5.70 2.49
C GLN A 83 -13.52 5.93 2.82
N HIS A 84 -14.33 4.86 2.75
CA HIS A 84 -15.75 4.94 3.04
C HIS A 84 -16.01 5.40 4.48
N THR A 85 -15.22 4.91 5.42
CA THR A 85 -15.30 5.29 6.83
C THR A 85 -14.98 6.78 7.02
N LEU A 86 -13.89 7.27 6.42
CA LEU A 86 -13.51 8.68 6.51
C LEU A 86 -14.50 9.62 5.84
N VAL A 87 -15.03 9.24 4.66
CA VAL A 87 -16.05 10.04 3.95
C VAL A 87 -17.34 10.18 4.77
N ASN A 88 -17.65 9.20 5.61
CA ASN A 88 -18.80 9.28 6.52
C ASN A 88 -18.47 9.96 7.88
N GLY A 89 -17.30 10.57 8.01
CA GLY A 89 -16.89 11.29 9.22
C GLY A 89 -16.57 10.39 10.42
N VAL A 90 -16.31 9.11 10.18
CA VAL A 90 -16.04 8.13 11.22
C VAL A 90 -14.54 7.96 11.42
N ASN A 91 -14.10 7.86 12.66
CA ASN A 91 -12.70 7.65 13.00
C ASN A 91 -12.18 6.31 12.49
N VAL A 92 -11.03 6.34 11.82
CA VAL A 92 -10.34 5.12 11.36
C VAL A 92 -9.07 4.91 12.15
N TYR A 93 -8.90 3.71 12.64
CA TYR A 93 -7.71 3.28 13.34
C TYR A 93 -7.07 2.11 12.59
N SER A 94 -5.77 2.17 12.40
CA SER A 94 -5.02 1.05 11.84
C SER A 94 -4.10 0.45 12.88
N LYS A 95 -4.20 -0.86 13.01
CA LYS A 95 -3.22 -1.65 13.74
C LYS A 95 -1.92 -1.69 12.98
N ILE A 96 -0.85 -1.34 13.66
CA ILE A 96 0.51 -1.41 13.17
C ILE A 96 1.29 -2.24 14.16
N GLY A 97 2.10 -3.12 13.67
CA GLY A 97 3.00 -3.90 14.53
C GLY A 97 3.66 -5.00 13.73
N VAL A 98 4.93 -5.15 13.98
CA VAL A 98 5.73 -6.25 13.47
C VAL A 98 6.26 -6.97 14.70
N SER A 99 6.05 -8.28 14.77
CA SER A 99 6.52 -9.07 15.90
C SER A 99 5.82 -8.76 17.24
N ASN A 100 6.54 -8.32 18.25
CA ASN A 100 6.04 -8.11 19.60
C ASN A 100 5.54 -6.69 19.89
N GLU A 101 5.60 -5.80 18.90
CA GLU A 101 5.14 -4.43 19.05
C GLU A 101 3.73 -4.27 18.51
N PHE A 102 2.93 -3.53 19.24
CA PHE A 102 1.57 -3.19 18.88
C PHE A 102 1.38 -1.70 19.01
N SER A 103 1.05 -1.04 17.92
CA SER A 103 0.63 0.35 17.93
C SER A 103 -0.67 0.54 17.17
N ILE A 104 -1.43 1.55 17.57
CA ILE A 104 -2.65 1.97 16.88
C ILE A 104 -2.43 3.40 16.43
N ARG A 105 -2.68 3.65 15.15
CA ARG A 105 -2.68 4.99 14.60
C ARG A 105 -4.07 5.36 14.14
N ARG A 106 -4.50 6.56 14.50
CA ARG A 106 -5.69 7.21 13.96
C ARG A 106 -5.36 7.88 12.62
N TYR A 107 -6.30 7.84 11.70
CA TYR A 107 -6.25 8.49 10.40
C TYR A 107 -7.45 9.41 10.25
N ASP A 108 -7.18 10.61 9.77
CA ASP A 108 -8.19 11.68 9.61
C ASP A 108 -8.38 12.07 8.14
N ASN A 109 -7.52 11.58 7.23
CA ASN A 109 -7.54 11.98 5.83
C ASN A 109 -7.32 10.79 4.89
N ILE A 110 -8.05 10.76 3.76
CA ILE A 110 -7.90 9.73 2.72
C ILE A 110 -6.48 9.67 2.15
N LYS A 111 -5.81 10.81 2.00
CA LYS A 111 -4.42 10.88 1.51
C LYS A 111 -3.43 10.18 2.44
N GLU A 112 -3.76 10.03 3.70
CA GLU A 112 -2.93 9.31 4.67
C GLU A 112 -2.91 7.80 4.43
N ARG A 113 -3.74 7.28 3.52
CA ARG A 113 -3.73 5.87 3.09
C ARG A 113 -2.33 5.39 2.71
N TYR A 114 -1.57 6.24 2.04
CA TYR A 114 -0.23 5.93 1.55
C TYR A 114 0.90 6.26 2.54
N ILE A 115 0.56 6.91 3.64
CA ILE A 115 1.57 7.28 4.63
C ILE A 115 1.91 6.06 5.47
N PRO A 116 3.18 5.63 5.51
CA PRO A 116 3.62 4.59 6.43
C PRO A 116 3.23 4.94 7.86
N ALA A 117 2.79 3.94 8.59
CA ALA A 117 2.32 4.12 9.95
C ALA A 117 3.41 4.58 10.91
N ASP A 118 4.61 4.09 10.71
CA ASP A 118 5.84 4.28 11.48
C ASP A 118 6.71 5.37 10.86
N ARG A 119 6.11 6.51 10.57
CA ARG A 119 6.87 7.65 10.10
C ARG A 119 7.81 8.15 11.18
N TYR A 120 9.03 7.71 11.13
CA TYR A 120 10.11 8.52 11.67
C TYR A 120 10.20 9.76 10.79
N SER A 121 9.80 10.90 11.33
CA SER A 121 9.87 12.14 10.58
C SER A 121 11.35 12.45 10.30
N ILE A 122 11.64 13.08 9.18
CA ILE A 122 12.97 13.63 8.88
C ILE A 122 13.45 14.46 10.09
N LYS A 123 12.54 15.18 10.75
CA LYS A 123 12.81 15.93 11.98
C LYS A 123 13.36 15.06 13.11
N LEU A 124 12.84 13.85 13.31
CA LEU A 124 13.38 12.92 14.31
C LEU A 124 14.81 12.50 13.95
N TYR A 125 15.10 12.27 12.66
CA TYR A 125 16.45 11.96 12.20
C TYR A 125 17.44 13.09 12.51
N ASP A 126 17.03 14.34 12.45
CA ASP A 126 17.87 15.50 12.77
C ASP A 126 18.21 15.59 14.27
N PHE A 127 17.33 15.09 15.14
CA PHE A 127 17.58 15.03 16.59
C PHE A 127 18.43 13.84 17.03
N ILE A 128 18.63 12.85 16.17
CA ILE A 128 19.40 11.66 16.52
C ILE A 128 20.90 12.00 16.53
N ASN A 129 21.60 11.57 17.57
CA ASN A 129 23.06 11.72 17.69
C ASN A 129 23.79 11.13 16.46
N ASN A 130 24.86 11.77 16.02
CA ASN A 130 25.64 11.39 14.84
C ASN A 130 26.18 9.95 14.91
N ASN A 131 26.51 9.44 16.09
CA ASN A 131 26.93 8.03 16.24
C ASN A 131 25.79 7.05 15.94
N ILE A 132 24.55 7.38 16.36
CA ILE A 132 23.35 6.60 16.07
C ILE A 132 23.03 6.70 14.56
N LYS A 133 23.20 7.89 13.95
CA LYS A 133 23.03 8.06 12.50
C LYS A 133 23.98 7.17 11.71
N LYS A 134 25.28 7.18 12.04
CA LYS A 134 26.28 6.30 11.39
C LYS A 134 25.89 4.82 11.53
N ARG A 135 25.52 4.40 12.73
CA ARG A 135 25.09 3.03 12.98
C ARG A 135 23.84 2.67 12.19
N ALA A 136 22.83 3.54 12.13
CA ALA A 136 21.60 3.35 11.36
C ALA A 136 21.87 3.23 9.85
N VAL A 137 22.76 4.08 9.30
CA VAL A 137 23.19 4.03 7.90
C VAL A 137 23.89 2.72 7.59
N ASN A 138 24.81 2.26 8.46
CA ASN A 138 25.51 1.01 8.27
C ASN A 138 24.53 -0.19 8.28
N ILE A 139 23.66 -0.27 9.28
CA ILE A 139 22.64 -1.33 9.38
C ILE A 139 21.71 -1.29 8.17
N GLY A 140 21.24 -0.10 7.78
CA GLY A 140 20.38 0.06 6.60
C GLY A 140 21.09 -0.37 5.32
N GLY A 141 22.36 -0.02 5.16
CA GLY A 141 23.18 -0.43 4.03
C GLY A 141 23.38 -1.95 3.96
N GLU A 142 23.61 -2.61 5.09
CA GLU A 142 23.70 -4.07 5.15
C GLU A 142 22.37 -4.74 4.81
N ILE A 143 21.25 -4.21 5.29
CA ILE A 143 19.90 -4.72 4.96
C ILE A 143 19.65 -4.63 3.47
N ILE A 144 19.93 -3.46 2.87
CA ILE A 144 19.78 -3.24 1.43
C ILE A 144 20.67 -4.19 0.66
N LYS A 145 21.96 -4.31 1.02
CA LYS A 145 22.91 -5.22 0.37
C LYS A 145 22.42 -6.67 0.42
N LYS A 146 22.04 -7.16 1.60
CA LYS A 146 21.49 -8.52 1.77
C LYS A 146 20.25 -8.75 0.88
N ARG A 147 19.40 -7.73 0.74
CA ARG A 147 18.22 -7.80 -0.11
C ARG A 147 18.56 -7.90 -1.59
N PHE A 148 19.56 -7.15 -2.06
CA PHE A 148 20.03 -7.24 -3.44
C PHE A 148 20.83 -8.52 -3.72
N ASP A 149 21.53 -9.05 -2.73
CA ASP A 149 22.27 -10.31 -2.85
C ASP A 149 21.36 -11.54 -2.66
N ASN A 150 20.05 -11.36 -2.50
CA ASN A 150 19.06 -12.43 -2.26
C ASN A 150 19.40 -13.30 -1.03
N ILE A 151 20.13 -12.76 -0.05
CA ILE A 151 20.43 -13.45 1.18
C ILE A 151 19.19 -13.46 2.06
N PRO A 152 18.61 -14.63 2.39
CA PRO A 152 17.48 -14.69 3.31
C PRO A 152 17.98 -14.33 4.71
N GLY A 153 17.80 -13.09 5.09
CA GLY A 153 18.45 -12.57 6.30
C GLY A 153 17.53 -12.11 7.42
N TYR A 154 16.23 -12.04 7.19
CA TYR A 154 15.30 -11.65 8.23
C TYR A 154 14.13 -12.63 8.25
N GLU A 155 14.07 -13.45 9.28
CA GLU A 155 13.00 -14.44 9.46
C GLU A 155 11.61 -13.81 9.54
N THR A 156 11.52 -12.60 10.07
CA THR A 156 10.30 -11.80 10.11
C THR A 156 9.81 -11.33 8.73
N LEU A 157 10.68 -11.27 7.74
CA LEU A 157 10.32 -10.85 6.38
C LEU A 157 10.12 -12.04 5.42
N LYS A 158 10.54 -13.25 5.78
CA LYS A 158 10.33 -14.45 4.97
C LYS A 158 8.87 -14.71 4.61
N ASN A 159 7.96 -14.33 5.51
CA ASN A 159 6.52 -14.55 5.32
C ASN A 159 5.78 -13.35 4.71
N LEU A 160 6.42 -12.19 4.60
CA LEU A 160 5.77 -10.96 4.15
C LEU A 160 6.20 -10.51 2.75
N TYR A 161 7.36 -10.97 2.30
CA TYR A 161 7.87 -10.59 0.98
C TYR A 161 8.30 -11.85 0.24
N THR A 162 7.65 -12.12 -0.87
CA THR A 162 8.22 -12.96 -1.91
C THR A 162 9.64 -12.49 -2.19
N LEU A 163 10.56 -13.44 -2.40
CA LEU A 163 11.94 -13.18 -2.80
C LEU A 163 11.96 -12.04 -3.83
N PRO A 164 12.84 -11.07 -3.69
CA PRO A 164 12.90 -9.97 -4.64
C PRO A 164 13.07 -10.55 -6.04
N ILE A 165 12.28 -10.06 -6.96
CA ILE A 165 12.31 -10.42 -8.39
C ILE A 165 13.65 -10.03 -9.04
N PHE A 166 14.49 -9.30 -8.30
CA PHE A 166 15.81 -8.86 -8.75
C PHE A 166 16.81 -10.01 -8.66
N THR A 167 17.05 -10.65 -9.79
CA THR A 167 18.18 -11.57 -9.94
C THR A 167 19.40 -10.75 -10.35
N LYS A 168 20.49 -10.87 -9.58
CA LYS A 168 21.76 -10.16 -9.86
C LYS A 168 22.15 -10.35 -11.33
N GLY A 169 22.25 -9.26 -12.07
CA GLY A 169 22.70 -9.25 -13.47
C GLY A 169 21.63 -9.50 -14.53
N LYS A 170 20.37 -9.83 -14.19
CA LYS A 170 19.31 -10.11 -15.19
C LYS A 170 18.37 -8.94 -15.47
N ASN A 171 18.29 -7.95 -14.59
CA ASN A 171 17.21 -6.94 -14.67
C ASN A 171 17.65 -5.58 -15.21
N TYR A 172 18.87 -5.44 -15.70
CA TYR A 172 19.33 -4.23 -16.36
C TYR A 172 20.11 -4.53 -17.62
N ASN A 173 19.43 -4.99 -18.67
CA ASN A 173 19.98 -4.85 -20.00
C ASN A 173 19.87 -3.37 -20.40
N LYS A 174 20.97 -2.76 -20.80
CA LYS A 174 21.05 -1.36 -21.26
C LYS A 174 20.07 -1.04 -22.41
N THR A 175 19.53 -2.05 -23.06
CA THR A 175 18.54 -1.96 -24.14
C THR A 175 17.10 -1.74 -23.66
N GLU A 176 16.78 -2.04 -22.38
CA GLU A 176 15.43 -1.85 -21.84
C GLU A 176 15.20 -0.47 -21.19
N LYS A 177 16.21 0.41 -21.20
CA LYS A 177 16.07 1.81 -20.73
C LYS A 177 15.04 2.65 -21.48
N LYS A 178 14.47 2.15 -22.58
CA LYS A 178 13.48 2.87 -23.39
C LYS A 178 12.03 2.69 -22.96
N ASN A 179 11.75 1.87 -21.94
CA ASN A 179 10.38 1.58 -21.54
C ASN A 179 10.02 2.02 -20.11
N ILE A 180 10.83 2.89 -19.51
CA ILE A 180 10.48 3.55 -18.24
C ILE A 180 10.30 5.03 -18.55
N THR A 181 9.16 5.36 -19.11
CA THR A 181 8.57 6.71 -19.11
C THR A 181 7.14 6.63 -18.63
#